data_b76e945f49a108379c44bd3d1fa19e71
#
_entry.id   b76e945f49a108379c44bd3d1fa19e71
#
_cell.length_a   1.000
_cell.length_b   1.000
_cell.length_c   1.000
_cell.angle_alpha   90.00
_cell.angle_beta   90.00
_cell.angle_gamma   90.00
#
_symmetry.space_group_name_H-M   'P 1'
#
loop_
_entity.id
_entity.type
_entity.pdbx_description
1 polymer ?
#
loop_
_entity_poly.entity_id
_entity_poly.type
_entity_poly.pdbx_seq_one_letter_code
_entity_poly.pdbx_strand_id
1 'polypeptide(L)'
;GDEKEYTAMLKKGGRLVYSTCTFALQEDEGSVARFLLRHPEFSIKETHRYDGMEPGRPDWAGTEPVPDGMEKTIRLWPHKLHGEGHFLAVLEKTGEVPEGYRARSLYGIQKGIAPKDFAAWKEFERESLKKQFDGIFLLFGDQLYLAPKDMPALKGLKVLRPGLHLGTMKKGRFEPAHALALSLSPKDAVHCCNLSGDSQEARQWINGMTLSKDGEKGWQLVCVDGYSLGWGKLAGGILKNHYPKGLRKTM
;
A
#
# COMPACT_ATOMS: atom_id res chain seq x y z
N GLY A 1 -9.23 14.93 12.60
CA GLY A 1 -10.27 13.93 12.82
C GLY A 1 -10.66 13.88 14.28
N ASP A 2 -11.90 13.53 14.60
CA ASP A 2 -12.37 13.45 15.99
C ASP A 2 -11.80 12.17 16.65
N GLU A 3 -11.09 12.32 17.77
CA GLU A 3 -10.51 11.19 18.54
C GLU A 3 -11.58 10.13 18.86
N LYS A 4 -12.82 10.54 19.10
CA LYS A 4 -13.95 9.65 19.35
C LYS A 4 -14.23 8.71 18.19
N GLU A 5 -14.01 9.16 16.95
CA GLU A 5 -14.22 8.32 15.77
C GLU A 5 -13.16 7.21 15.71
N TYR A 6 -11.87 7.53 15.93
CA TYR A 6 -10.81 6.53 15.89
C TYR A 6 -10.94 5.50 17.01
N THR A 7 -11.30 5.94 18.23
CA THR A 7 -11.48 5.03 19.36
C THR A 7 -12.70 4.12 19.17
N ALA A 8 -13.79 4.62 18.55
CA ALA A 8 -14.98 3.84 18.25
C ALA A 8 -14.75 2.81 17.13
N MET A 9 -13.89 3.13 16.13
CA MET A 9 -13.59 2.24 15.01
C MET A 9 -12.73 1.03 15.42
N LEU A 10 -11.90 1.18 16.46
CA LEU A 10 -11.00 0.13 16.90
C LEU A 10 -11.72 -0.86 17.84
N LYS A 11 -11.63 -2.13 17.48
CA LYS A 11 -12.02 -3.23 18.39
C LYS A 11 -10.96 -3.43 19.48
N LYS A 12 -11.32 -4.13 20.53
CA LYS A 12 -10.37 -4.60 21.56
C LYS A 12 -9.24 -5.39 20.89
N GLY A 13 -7.99 -5.17 21.30
CA GLY A 13 -6.79 -5.68 20.66
C GLY A 13 -6.42 -4.99 19.34
N GLY A 14 -7.22 -4.02 18.90
CA GLY A 14 -6.90 -3.21 17.71
C GLY A 14 -5.78 -2.22 18.01
N ARG A 15 -5.01 -1.87 16.96
CA ARG A 15 -3.85 -0.96 17.07
C ARG A 15 -4.12 0.36 16.37
N LEU A 16 -3.67 1.43 17.02
CA LEU A 16 -3.59 2.78 16.46
C LEU A 16 -2.12 3.16 16.36
N VAL A 17 -1.67 3.53 15.19
CA VAL A 17 -0.32 4.08 15.00
C VAL A 17 -0.44 5.58 14.84
N TYR A 18 0.22 6.30 15.72
CA TYR A 18 0.35 7.75 15.69
C TYR A 18 1.77 8.13 15.30
N SER A 19 1.94 9.00 14.34
CA SER A 19 3.25 9.47 13.91
C SER A 19 3.20 10.93 13.49
N THR A 20 4.31 11.63 13.71
CA THR A 20 4.52 13.01 13.30
C THR A 20 5.90 13.16 12.66
N CYS A 21 6.09 14.23 11.90
CA CYS A 21 7.39 14.67 11.38
C CYS A 21 7.90 15.96 12.08
N THR A 22 7.31 16.31 13.22
CA THR A 22 7.72 17.44 14.05
C THR A 22 8.61 16.99 15.22
N PHE A 23 9.27 17.94 15.87
CA PHE A 23 9.97 17.74 17.14
C PHE A 23 9.27 18.44 18.31
N ALA A 24 8.06 18.95 18.08
CA ALA A 24 7.28 19.66 19.08
C ALA A 24 6.77 18.70 20.16
N LEU A 25 7.18 18.88 21.38
CA LEU A 25 6.82 18.04 22.53
C LEU A 25 5.30 17.92 22.69
N GLN A 26 4.58 19.02 22.43
CA GLN A 26 3.11 19.09 22.54
C GLN A 26 2.41 18.23 21.48
N GLU A 27 3.03 18.04 20.31
CA GLU A 27 2.50 17.23 19.20
C GLU A 27 2.91 15.76 19.34
N ASP A 28 4.04 15.49 19.96
CA ASP A 28 4.63 14.16 20.12
C ASP A 28 4.16 13.50 21.44
N GLU A 29 5.00 13.44 22.47
CA GLU A 29 4.66 12.84 23.78
C GLU A 29 3.43 13.48 24.39
N GLY A 30 3.29 14.80 24.28
CA GLY A 30 2.15 15.53 24.84
C GLY A 30 0.81 15.11 24.21
N SER A 31 0.75 14.83 22.91
CA SER A 31 -0.46 14.33 22.26
C SER A 31 -0.80 12.92 22.71
N VAL A 32 0.19 12.04 22.78
CA VAL A 32 0.00 10.66 23.24
C VAL A 32 -0.42 10.64 24.70
N ALA A 33 0.20 11.44 25.56
CA ALA A 33 -0.14 11.51 26.98
C ALA A 33 -1.58 12.00 27.19
N ARG A 34 -1.98 13.10 26.54
CA ARG A 34 -3.37 13.59 26.62
C ARG A 34 -4.38 12.59 26.09
N PHE A 35 -4.04 11.85 25.02
CA PHE A 35 -4.89 10.80 24.49
C PHE A 35 -5.07 9.67 25.51
N LEU A 36 -4.01 9.16 26.12
CA LEU A 36 -4.08 8.06 27.08
C LEU A 36 -4.85 8.44 28.35
N LEU A 37 -4.72 9.68 28.83
CA LEU A 37 -5.50 10.18 29.97
C LEU A 37 -7.01 10.25 29.68
N ARG A 38 -7.41 10.51 28.44
CA ARG A 38 -8.83 10.53 28.02
C ARG A 38 -9.34 9.16 27.63
N HIS A 39 -8.47 8.23 27.31
CA HIS A 39 -8.78 6.91 26.79
C HIS A 39 -8.02 5.82 27.55
N PRO A 40 -8.38 5.55 28.83
CA PRO A 40 -7.68 4.57 29.68
C PRO A 40 -7.78 3.13 29.16
N GLU A 41 -8.66 2.88 28.20
CA GLU A 41 -8.75 1.61 27.48
C GLU A 41 -7.61 1.39 26.46
N PHE A 42 -6.69 2.33 26.32
CA PHE A 42 -5.50 2.19 25.46
C PHE A 42 -4.21 2.13 26.27
N SER A 43 -3.24 1.43 25.78
CA SER A 43 -1.87 1.38 26.31
C SER A 43 -0.86 1.48 25.17
N ILE A 44 0.35 1.95 25.48
CA ILE A 44 1.43 1.99 24.51
C ILE A 44 2.01 0.58 24.38
N LYS A 45 2.01 0.08 23.13
CA LYS A 45 2.61 -1.20 22.79
C LYS A 45 4.08 -1.00 22.45
N GLU A 46 4.92 -1.78 23.10
CA GLU A 46 6.33 -1.84 22.74
C GLU A 46 6.51 -2.43 21.34
N THR A 47 7.35 -1.78 20.55
CA THR A 47 7.72 -2.20 19.20
C THR A 47 9.23 -2.29 19.08
N HIS A 48 9.68 -3.10 18.13
CA HIS A 48 11.11 -3.22 17.86
C HIS A 48 11.72 -1.88 17.47
N ARG A 49 12.83 -1.53 18.12
CA ARG A 49 13.66 -0.38 17.75
C ARG A 49 14.89 -0.87 17.00
N TYR A 50 15.17 -0.27 15.86
CA TYR A 50 16.39 -0.48 15.10
C TYR A 50 17.49 0.46 15.59
N ASP A 51 18.75 0.18 15.21
CA ASP A 51 19.87 1.03 15.57
C ASP A 51 19.63 2.48 15.14
N GLY A 52 19.94 3.43 16.04
CA GLY A 52 19.70 4.84 15.85
C GLY A 52 18.30 5.34 16.26
N MET A 53 17.33 4.45 16.51
CA MET A 53 16.04 4.83 17.07
C MET A 53 16.14 4.99 18.58
N GLU A 54 15.56 6.05 19.12
CA GLU A 54 15.55 6.31 20.55
C GLU A 54 14.18 6.12 21.20
N PRO A 55 14.15 5.83 22.52
CA PRO A 55 12.90 5.81 23.26
C PRO A 55 12.34 7.24 23.35
N GLY A 56 11.01 7.32 23.49
CA GLY A 56 10.36 8.58 23.83
C GLY A 56 10.75 9.06 25.22
N ARG A 57 10.38 10.28 25.51
CA ARG A 57 10.78 11.02 26.71
C ARG A 57 9.56 11.26 27.61
N PRO A 58 9.38 10.46 28.69
CA PRO A 58 8.27 10.66 29.64
C PRO A 58 8.25 12.07 30.23
N ASP A 59 9.43 12.65 30.50
CA ASP A 59 9.61 14.01 30.99
C ASP A 59 9.11 15.12 30.03
N TRP A 60 8.82 14.76 28.78
CA TRP A 60 8.28 15.66 27.75
C TRP A 60 6.77 15.52 27.54
N ALA A 61 6.11 14.67 28.30
CA ALA A 61 4.67 14.45 28.17
C ALA A 61 3.83 15.72 28.46
N GLY A 62 4.31 16.58 29.36
CA GLY A 62 3.64 17.84 29.72
C GLY A 62 2.28 17.63 30.37
N THR A 63 2.07 16.51 31.06
CA THR A 63 0.84 16.14 31.78
C THR A 63 1.18 15.63 33.19
N GLU A 64 0.22 15.80 34.10
CA GLU A 64 0.25 15.19 35.43
C GLU A 64 -1.11 14.50 35.69
N PRO A 65 -1.14 13.17 35.91
CA PRO A 65 0.03 12.29 35.91
C PRO A 65 0.56 12.01 34.50
N VAL A 66 1.83 11.59 34.42
CA VAL A 66 2.42 11.07 33.19
C VAL A 66 1.92 9.63 32.97
N PRO A 67 1.30 9.31 31.82
CA PRO A 67 0.87 7.94 31.55
C PRO A 67 2.04 6.95 31.48
N ASP A 68 1.80 5.71 31.92
CA ASP A 68 2.79 4.63 31.84
C ASP A 68 3.16 4.27 30.41
N GLY A 69 4.42 3.88 30.22
CA GLY A 69 4.91 3.34 28.95
C GLY A 69 5.29 4.40 27.92
N MET A 70 5.37 5.68 28.29
CA MET A 70 5.80 6.75 27.36
C MET A 70 7.18 6.49 26.75
N GLU A 71 8.08 5.81 27.46
CA GLU A 71 9.39 5.39 26.99
C GLU A 71 9.32 4.33 25.84
N LYS A 72 8.16 3.71 25.63
CA LYS A 72 7.91 2.77 24.53
C LYS A 72 7.63 3.46 23.21
N THR A 73 7.35 4.76 23.21
CA THR A 73 7.29 5.54 21.98
C THR A 73 8.69 5.65 21.36
N ILE A 74 8.77 6.06 20.12
CA ILE A 74 10.01 6.06 19.36
C ILE A 74 10.27 7.46 18.80
N ARG A 75 11.50 7.93 18.95
CA ARG A 75 12.02 9.13 18.30
C ARG A 75 13.09 8.77 17.29
N LEU A 76 12.95 9.30 16.09
CA LEU A 76 13.91 9.19 15.00
C LEU A 76 14.57 10.57 14.81
N TRP A 77 15.85 10.66 15.17
CA TRP A 77 16.59 11.90 15.09
C TRP A 77 17.43 11.98 13.82
N PRO A 78 17.40 13.10 13.06
CA PRO A 78 18.14 13.22 11.80
C PRO A 78 19.66 13.15 11.96
N HIS A 79 20.19 13.43 13.15
CA HIS A 79 21.62 13.31 13.46
C HIS A 79 22.05 11.87 13.82
N LYS A 80 21.10 10.95 14.00
CA LYS A 80 21.35 9.53 14.30
C LYS A 80 20.90 8.59 13.17
N LEU A 81 19.97 9.03 12.36
CA LEU A 81 19.39 8.28 11.24
C LEU A 81 19.37 9.16 9.99
N HIS A 82 19.67 8.57 8.84
CA HIS A 82 19.51 9.30 7.57
C HIS A 82 18.02 9.48 7.24
N GLY A 83 17.45 10.63 7.60
CA GLY A 83 16.05 10.97 7.39
C GLY A 83 15.70 12.33 7.95
N GLU A 84 14.42 12.71 7.81
CA GLU A 84 13.90 14.01 8.25
C GLU A 84 13.63 14.09 9.76
N GLY A 85 13.59 12.94 10.41
CA GLY A 85 13.15 12.80 11.79
C GLY A 85 11.65 12.56 11.91
N HIS A 86 11.28 11.72 12.89
CA HIS A 86 9.88 11.36 13.15
C HIS A 86 9.70 11.02 14.63
N PHE A 87 8.46 11.13 15.07
CA PHE A 87 7.96 10.53 16.29
C PHE A 87 6.95 9.44 15.96
N LEU A 88 6.94 8.36 16.72
CA LEU A 88 6.07 7.21 16.53
C LEU A 88 5.58 6.66 17.87
N ALA A 89 4.27 6.43 17.95
CA ALA A 89 3.64 5.69 19.05
C ALA A 89 2.72 4.61 18.48
N VAL A 90 2.83 3.39 18.99
CA VAL A 90 1.88 2.32 18.70
C VAL A 90 1.01 2.11 19.92
N LEU A 91 -0.28 2.36 19.79
CA LEU A 91 -1.27 2.23 20.84
C LEU A 91 -2.12 0.99 20.59
N GLU A 92 -2.41 0.23 21.61
CA GLU A 92 -3.26 -0.96 21.53
C GLU A 92 -4.48 -0.76 22.45
N LYS A 93 -5.68 -1.00 21.91
CA LYS A 93 -6.90 -0.96 22.71
C LYS A 93 -6.97 -2.21 23.59
N THR A 94 -6.95 -2.03 24.91
CA THR A 94 -6.91 -3.11 25.87
C THR A 94 -8.21 -3.92 25.91
N GLY A 95 -8.13 -5.15 26.40
CA GLY A 95 -9.23 -6.09 26.53
C GLY A 95 -9.17 -7.24 25.54
N GLU A 96 -9.88 -8.31 25.87
CA GLU A 96 -9.93 -9.50 25.02
C GLU A 96 -10.92 -9.30 23.86
N VAL A 97 -10.56 -9.79 22.69
CA VAL A 97 -11.49 -9.97 21.59
C VAL A 97 -12.31 -11.20 21.89
N PRO A 98 -13.65 -11.13 22.01
CA PRO A 98 -14.47 -12.30 22.28
C PRO A 98 -14.17 -13.41 21.26
N GLU A 99 -14.06 -14.64 21.73
CA GLU A 99 -13.85 -15.81 20.86
C GLU A 99 -14.97 -15.85 19.81
N GLY A 100 -14.58 -16.02 18.53
CA GLY A 100 -15.53 -15.99 17.41
C GLY A 100 -16.00 -14.60 16.98
N TYR A 101 -15.45 -13.51 17.55
CA TYR A 101 -15.77 -12.16 17.09
C TYR A 101 -15.32 -11.98 15.64
N ARG A 102 -16.29 -11.75 14.77
CA ARG A 102 -16.04 -11.30 13.39
C ARG A 102 -16.61 -9.89 13.26
N ALA A 103 -15.79 -8.96 12.80
CA ALA A 103 -16.29 -7.65 12.43
C ALA A 103 -17.40 -7.83 11.39
N ARG A 104 -18.63 -7.42 11.76
CA ARG A 104 -19.78 -7.49 10.85
C ARG A 104 -19.95 -6.11 10.22
N SER A 105 -19.75 -6.05 8.88
CA SER A 105 -20.29 -4.93 8.12
C SER A 105 -21.83 -4.96 8.21
N LEU A 106 -22.44 -3.81 8.37
CA LEU A 106 -23.91 -3.67 8.34
C LEU A 106 -24.54 -4.25 7.05
N TYR A 107 -23.76 -4.27 5.98
CA TYR A 107 -24.19 -4.73 4.64
C TYR A 107 -23.53 -6.05 4.21
N GLY A 108 -22.82 -6.74 5.14
CA GLY A 108 -22.14 -8.01 4.86
C GLY A 108 -20.81 -7.85 4.13
N ILE A 109 -20.40 -8.90 3.42
CA ILE A 109 -19.17 -8.95 2.62
C ILE A 109 -19.46 -8.46 1.21
N GLN A 110 -18.51 -7.76 0.62
CA GLN A 110 -18.58 -7.26 -0.75
C GLN A 110 -18.72 -8.44 -1.74
N LYS A 111 -19.69 -8.35 -2.64
CA LYS A 111 -19.84 -9.31 -3.73
C LYS A 111 -19.00 -8.89 -4.93
N GLY A 112 -18.32 -9.86 -5.52
CA GLY A 112 -17.58 -9.67 -6.77
C GLY A 112 -18.48 -9.76 -7.99
N ILE A 113 -17.91 -9.42 -9.15
CA ILE A 113 -18.52 -9.63 -10.47
C ILE A 113 -18.39 -11.08 -10.91
N ALA A 114 -19.23 -11.50 -11.85
CA ALA A 114 -19.18 -12.86 -12.37
C ALA A 114 -17.93 -13.09 -13.27
N PRO A 115 -17.37 -14.32 -13.31
CA PRO A 115 -16.17 -14.63 -14.11
C PRO A 115 -16.25 -14.23 -15.59
N LYS A 116 -17.44 -14.33 -16.20
CA LYS A 116 -17.69 -13.91 -17.58
C LYS A 116 -17.43 -12.41 -17.83
N ASP A 117 -17.61 -11.58 -16.79
CA ASP A 117 -17.49 -10.13 -16.90
C ASP A 117 -16.04 -9.66 -16.87
N PHE A 118 -15.09 -10.56 -16.54
CA PHE A 118 -13.65 -10.28 -16.58
C PHE A 118 -12.84 -11.34 -17.35
N ALA A 119 -13.44 -11.97 -18.36
CA ALA A 119 -12.80 -13.00 -19.17
C ALA A 119 -11.50 -12.51 -19.84
N ALA A 120 -11.45 -11.28 -20.33
CA ALA A 120 -10.23 -10.70 -20.94
C ALA A 120 -9.07 -10.55 -19.94
N TRP A 121 -9.37 -10.33 -18.65
CA TRP A 121 -8.36 -10.40 -17.58
C TRP A 121 -7.83 -11.82 -17.42
N LYS A 122 -8.72 -12.83 -17.40
CA LYS A 122 -8.30 -14.23 -17.26
C LYS A 122 -7.42 -14.71 -18.41
N GLU A 123 -7.68 -14.23 -19.62
CA GLU A 123 -6.81 -14.49 -20.77
C GLU A 123 -5.44 -13.81 -20.59
N PHE A 124 -5.41 -12.53 -20.22
CA PHE A 124 -4.17 -11.80 -19.91
C PHE A 124 -3.37 -12.49 -18.78
N GLU A 125 -4.04 -12.87 -17.69
CA GLU A 125 -3.42 -13.56 -16.55
C GLU A 125 -2.73 -14.85 -17.01
N ARG A 126 -3.44 -15.69 -17.78
CA ARG A 126 -2.91 -16.95 -18.32
C ARG A 126 -1.70 -16.75 -19.26
N GLU A 127 -1.76 -15.72 -20.11
CA GLU A 127 -0.73 -15.50 -21.14
C GLU A 127 0.48 -14.73 -20.65
N SER A 128 0.29 -13.84 -19.68
CA SER A 128 1.32 -12.88 -19.29
C SER A 128 1.87 -13.09 -17.88
N LEU A 129 1.17 -13.87 -17.02
CA LEU A 129 1.53 -14.05 -15.62
C LEU A 129 1.76 -15.51 -15.27
N LYS A 130 2.76 -15.76 -14.42
CA LYS A 130 3.00 -17.04 -13.74
C LYS A 130 2.27 -17.11 -12.40
N LYS A 131 1.92 -15.94 -11.86
CA LYS A 131 1.19 -15.76 -10.61
C LYS A 131 -0.29 -15.71 -10.90
N GLN A 132 -1.08 -16.44 -10.11
CA GLN A 132 -2.55 -16.33 -10.12
C GLN A 132 -3.01 -15.38 -9.03
N PHE A 133 -4.04 -14.61 -9.34
CA PHE A 133 -4.66 -13.68 -8.42
C PHE A 133 -5.99 -14.24 -7.91
N ASP A 134 -6.14 -14.24 -6.58
CA ASP A 134 -7.31 -14.74 -5.89
C ASP A 134 -7.90 -13.66 -4.98
N GLY A 135 -9.21 -13.46 -5.06
CA GLY A 135 -9.90 -12.42 -4.31
C GLY A 135 -11.27 -12.09 -4.92
N ILE A 136 -11.78 -10.94 -4.55
CA ILE A 136 -13.03 -10.40 -5.10
C ILE A 136 -12.69 -9.46 -6.25
N PHE A 137 -13.17 -9.80 -7.45
CA PHE A 137 -13.01 -8.92 -8.61
C PHE A 137 -14.15 -7.89 -8.64
N LEU A 138 -13.80 -6.62 -8.76
CA LEU A 138 -14.73 -5.49 -8.77
C LEU A 138 -14.51 -4.66 -10.04
N LEU A 139 -15.60 -4.20 -10.65
CA LEU A 139 -15.55 -3.35 -11.83
C LEU A 139 -16.17 -1.98 -11.51
N PHE A 140 -15.39 -0.93 -11.70
CA PHE A 140 -15.81 0.47 -11.59
C PHE A 140 -15.67 1.13 -12.96
N GLY A 141 -16.79 1.30 -13.64
CA GLY A 141 -16.78 1.63 -15.06
C GLY A 141 -16.12 0.50 -15.86
N ASP A 142 -15.01 0.80 -16.52
CA ASP A 142 -14.18 -0.18 -17.24
C ASP A 142 -12.90 -0.58 -16.45
N GLN A 143 -12.73 -0.11 -15.22
CA GLN A 143 -11.56 -0.36 -14.39
C GLN A 143 -11.77 -1.59 -13.50
N LEU A 144 -10.91 -2.59 -13.67
CA LEU A 144 -10.94 -3.85 -12.91
C LEU A 144 -10.03 -3.76 -11.69
N TYR A 145 -10.57 -4.14 -10.53
CA TYR A 145 -9.86 -4.18 -9.26
C TYR A 145 -9.93 -5.56 -8.63
N LEU A 146 -8.90 -5.90 -7.85
CA LEU A 146 -8.87 -7.07 -6.98
C LEU A 146 -8.91 -6.62 -5.52
N ALA A 147 -9.85 -7.14 -4.77
CA ALA A 147 -10.01 -6.88 -3.34
C ALA A 147 -9.93 -8.17 -2.51
N PRO A 148 -9.62 -8.08 -1.19
CA PRO A 148 -9.62 -9.23 -0.29
C PRO A 148 -10.98 -9.92 -0.21
N LYS A 149 -10.99 -11.24 0.00
CA LYS A 149 -12.23 -12.05 0.06
C LYS A 149 -13.18 -11.66 1.19
N ASP A 150 -12.66 -11.12 2.25
CA ASP A 150 -13.38 -10.70 3.46
C ASP A 150 -13.67 -9.20 3.50
N MET A 151 -13.49 -8.51 2.37
CA MET A 151 -13.73 -7.07 2.27
C MET A 151 -15.16 -6.73 2.67
N PRO A 152 -15.38 -5.79 3.61
CA PRO A 152 -16.71 -5.31 3.94
C PRO A 152 -17.42 -4.69 2.74
N ALA A 153 -18.75 -4.82 2.67
CA ALA A 153 -19.53 -4.24 1.60
C ALA A 153 -19.35 -2.71 1.51
N LEU A 154 -19.16 -2.22 0.29
CA LEU A 154 -18.86 -0.82 0.00
C LEU A 154 -20.12 0.06 -0.11
N LYS A 155 -21.30 -0.49 0.16
CA LYS A 155 -22.59 0.22 0.03
C LYS A 155 -22.61 1.47 0.91
N GLY A 156 -22.92 2.61 0.31
CA GLY A 156 -23.00 3.91 1.02
C GLY A 156 -21.66 4.61 1.20
N LEU A 157 -20.56 4.04 0.73
CA LEU A 157 -19.23 4.64 0.82
C LEU A 157 -18.81 5.29 -0.50
N LYS A 158 -18.15 6.44 -0.42
CA LYS A 158 -17.41 7.01 -1.55
C LYS A 158 -16.04 6.34 -1.62
N VAL A 159 -15.90 5.41 -2.57
CA VAL A 159 -14.69 4.60 -2.70
C VAL A 159 -13.78 5.20 -3.77
N LEU A 160 -12.55 5.50 -3.40
CA LEU A 160 -11.52 5.98 -4.33
C LEU A 160 -10.75 4.83 -4.98
N ARG A 161 -10.40 3.81 -4.18
CA ARG A 161 -9.69 2.61 -4.64
C ARG A 161 -10.18 1.40 -3.85
N PRO A 162 -10.91 0.48 -4.48
CA PRO A 162 -11.48 -0.68 -3.77
C PRO A 162 -10.48 -1.82 -3.58
N GLY A 163 -9.25 -1.68 -4.02
CA GLY A 163 -8.21 -2.71 -3.95
C GLY A 163 -7.10 -2.47 -4.96
N LEU A 164 -6.39 -3.54 -5.37
CA LEU A 164 -5.35 -3.48 -6.40
C LEU A 164 -6.00 -3.21 -7.76
N HIS A 165 -5.63 -2.12 -8.40
CA HIS A 165 -6.04 -1.82 -9.76
C HIS A 165 -5.31 -2.75 -10.74
N LEU A 166 -6.04 -3.71 -11.30
CA LEU A 166 -5.50 -4.68 -12.23
C LEU A 166 -5.33 -4.08 -13.64
N GLY A 167 -6.29 -3.32 -14.10
CA GLY A 167 -6.25 -2.71 -15.43
C GLY A 167 -7.62 -2.31 -15.96
N THR A 168 -7.65 -2.02 -17.25
CA THR A 168 -8.83 -1.54 -17.96
C THR A 168 -9.39 -2.64 -18.87
N MET A 169 -10.67 -2.93 -18.70
CA MET A 169 -11.44 -3.82 -19.58
C MET A 169 -11.79 -3.07 -20.86
N LYS A 170 -11.30 -3.52 -22.00
CA LYS A 170 -11.63 -3.01 -23.33
C LYS A 170 -12.42 -4.07 -24.11
N LYS A 171 -13.10 -3.66 -25.19
CA LYS A 171 -13.78 -4.61 -26.06
C LYS A 171 -12.79 -5.67 -26.59
N GLY A 172 -12.94 -6.91 -26.11
CA GLY A 172 -12.13 -8.06 -26.53
C GLY A 172 -10.66 -8.03 -26.10
N ARG A 173 -10.23 -7.17 -25.17
CA ARG A 173 -8.85 -7.12 -24.66
C ARG A 173 -8.75 -6.52 -23.26
N PHE A 174 -7.65 -6.80 -22.59
CA PHE A 174 -7.29 -6.23 -21.30
C PHE A 174 -6.04 -5.36 -21.44
N GLU A 175 -6.04 -4.18 -20.79
CA GLU A 175 -4.88 -3.29 -20.69
C GLU A 175 -4.42 -3.24 -19.23
N PRO A 176 -3.24 -3.83 -18.89
CA PRO A 176 -2.79 -3.92 -17.51
C PRO A 176 -2.44 -2.54 -16.93
N ALA A 177 -2.82 -2.30 -15.69
CA ALA A 177 -2.51 -1.08 -14.97
C ALA A 177 -1.07 -1.05 -14.48
N HIS A 178 -0.54 0.16 -14.29
CA HIS A 178 0.76 0.38 -13.67
C HIS A 178 0.82 -0.20 -12.23
N ALA A 179 -0.26 -0.05 -11.45
CA ALA A 179 -0.34 -0.62 -10.11
C ALA A 179 -0.18 -2.15 -10.10
N LEU A 180 -0.72 -2.84 -11.11
CA LEU A 180 -0.49 -4.28 -11.27
C LEU A 180 1.00 -4.58 -11.50
N ALA A 181 1.68 -3.82 -12.39
CA ALA A 181 3.12 -4.01 -12.60
C ALA A 181 3.90 -3.90 -11.30
N LEU A 182 3.64 -2.85 -10.50
CA LEU A 182 4.34 -2.61 -9.23
C LEU A 182 4.05 -3.67 -8.16
N SER A 183 2.98 -4.46 -8.30
CA SER A 183 2.66 -5.58 -7.40
C SER A 183 3.35 -6.90 -7.77
N LEU A 184 4.09 -6.92 -8.86
CA LEU A 184 4.76 -8.08 -9.43
C LEU A 184 6.28 -7.97 -9.29
N SER A 185 6.95 -9.10 -9.31
CA SER A 185 8.38 -9.25 -9.47
C SER A 185 8.69 -9.94 -10.81
N PRO A 186 9.94 -9.91 -11.30
CA PRO A 186 10.31 -10.56 -12.56
C PRO A 186 9.88 -12.03 -12.67
N LYS A 187 9.91 -12.76 -11.55
CA LYS A 187 9.51 -14.19 -11.48
C LYS A 187 8.00 -14.41 -11.67
N ASP A 188 7.18 -13.37 -11.47
CA ASP A 188 5.72 -13.46 -11.55
C ASP A 188 5.20 -13.24 -12.98
N ALA A 189 6.05 -12.74 -13.90
CA ALA A 189 5.69 -12.51 -15.29
C ALA A 189 6.21 -13.61 -16.21
N VAL A 190 5.47 -13.92 -17.30
CA VAL A 190 5.92 -14.84 -18.36
C VAL A 190 7.07 -14.20 -19.10
N HIS A 191 6.93 -12.94 -19.51
CA HIS A 191 7.96 -12.17 -20.21
C HIS A 191 8.38 -10.97 -19.37
N CYS A 192 9.70 -10.81 -19.18
CA CYS A 192 10.29 -9.71 -18.44
C CYS A 192 11.43 -9.08 -19.22
N CYS A 193 11.43 -7.77 -19.36
CA CYS A 193 12.52 -6.97 -19.87
C CYS A 193 13.21 -6.28 -18.70
N ASN A 194 14.35 -6.82 -18.25
CA ASN A 194 15.12 -6.24 -17.15
C ASN A 194 16.22 -5.34 -17.70
N LEU A 195 16.22 -4.07 -17.32
CA LEU A 195 17.18 -3.05 -17.72
C LEU A 195 18.16 -2.80 -16.58
N SER A 196 19.38 -2.38 -16.89
CA SER A 196 20.30 -1.86 -15.88
C SER A 196 19.92 -0.43 -15.52
N GLY A 197 19.94 -0.07 -14.25
CA GLY A 197 19.61 1.28 -13.75
C GLY A 197 20.51 2.38 -14.34
N ASP A 198 21.77 2.06 -14.63
CA ASP A 198 22.73 2.98 -15.25
C ASP A 198 22.62 3.06 -16.78
N SER A 199 21.80 2.23 -17.40
CA SER A 199 21.69 2.13 -18.85
C SER A 199 21.00 3.34 -19.48
N GLN A 200 21.35 3.63 -20.72
CA GLN A 200 20.63 4.60 -21.54
C GLN A 200 19.17 4.14 -21.80
N GLU A 201 18.94 2.84 -21.92
CA GLU A 201 17.61 2.27 -22.15
C GLU A 201 16.66 2.53 -20.97
N ALA A 202 17.13 2.40 -19.71
CA ALA A 202 16.33 2.71 -18.54
C ALA A 202 15.92 4.20 -18.52
N ARG A 203 16.84 5.09 -18.88
CA ARG A 203 16.56 6.55 -19.00
C ARG A 203 15.56 6.83 -20.12
N GLN A 204 15.74 6.23 -21.29
CA GLN A 204 14.79 6.35 -22.41
C GLN A 204 13.42 5.84 -22.03
N TRP A 205 13.34 4.72 -21.31
CA TRP A 205 12.08 4.16 -20.85
C TRP A 205 11.31 5.10 -19.91
N ILE A 206 11.97 5.65 -18.91
CA ILE A 206 11.35 6.61 -17.96
C ILE A 206 10.87 7.89 -18.67
N ASN A 207 11.55 8.28 -19.76
CA ASN A 207 11.15 9.40 -20.59
C ASN A 207 9.99 9.08 -21.56
N GLY A 208 9.53 7.81 -21.59
CA GLY A 208 8.41 7.39 -22.41
C GLY A 208 8.75 6.95 -23.81
N MET A 209 10.06 6.76 -24.12
CA MET A 209 10.53 6.30 -25.42
C MET A 209 10.28 4.80 -25.60
N THR A 210 10.18 4.35 -26.83
CA THR A 210 10.18 2.93 -27.18
C THR A 210 11.60 2.40 -27.21
N LEU A 211 11.74 1.08 -27.01
CA LEU A 211 13.05 0.39 -27.10
C LEU A 211 13.01 -0.66 -28.21
N SER A 212 14.15 -0.86 -28.89
CA SER A 212 14.33 -2.03 -29.75
C SER A 212 14.68 -3.24 -28.87
N LYS A 213 13.88 -4.30 -28.95
CA LYS A 213 14.06 -5.52 -28.15
C LYS A 213 13.66 -6.74 -28.94
N ASP A 214 14.49 -7.77 -28.87
CA ASP A 214 14.14 -9.09 -29.34
C ASP A 214 13.29 -9.81 -28.29
N GLY A 215 12.46 -10.75 -28.73
CA GLY A 215 11.64 -11.55 -27.84
C GLY A 215 10.25 -11.85 -28.40
N GLU A 216 9.45 -12.54 -27.61
CA GLU A 216 8.10 -12.91 -27.98
C GLU A 216 7.14 -11.73 -27.92
N LYS A 217 6.23 -11.67 -28.91
CA LYS A 217 5.17 -10.66 -28.98
C LYS A 217 4.26 -10.77 -27.78
N GLY A 218 3.93 -9.66 -27.15
CA GLY A 218 2.99 -9.61 -26.03
C GLY A 218 3.35 -8.58 -24.96
N TRP A 219 2.69 -8.68 -23.82
CA TRP A 219 2.98 -7.85 -22.67
C TRP A 219 4.29 -8.29 -22.01
N GLN A 220 5.13 -7.31 -21.68
CA GLN A 220 6.41 -7.48 -21.02
C GLN A 220 6.38 -6.70 -19.70
N LEU A 221 6.70 -7.35 -18.60
CA LEU A 221 6.99 -6.63 -17.35
C LEU A 221 8.37 -5.98 -17.50
N VAL A 222 8.41 -4.66 -17.52
CA VAL A 222 9.68 -3.92 -17.60
C VAL A 222 10.18 -3.69 -16.18
N CYS A 223 11.42 -4.10 -15.94
CA CYS A 223 12.08 -4.00 -14.64
C CYS A 223 13.40 -3.22 -14.79
N VAL A 224 13.87 -2.66 -13.69
CA VAL A 224 15.19 -2.05 -13.56
C VAL A 224 15.88 -2.69 -12.35
N ASP A 225 17.04 -3.30 -12.58
CA ASP A 225 17.81 -4.02 -11.55
C ASP A 225 16.97 -5.04 -10.74
N GLY A 226 16.03 -5.71 -11.43
CA GLY A 226 15.13 -6.69 -10.81
C GLY A 226 13.87 -6.10 -10.15
N TYR A 227 13.70 -4.79 -10.11
CA TYR A 227 12.52 -4.13 -9.58
C TYR A 227 11.55 -3.74 -10.68
N SER A 228 10.28 -4.06 -10.51
CA SER A 228 9.25 -3.76 -11.51
C SER A 228 9.04 -2.25 -11.66
N LEU A 229 9.10 -1.78 -12.91
CA LEU A 229 8.93 -0.37 -13.27
C LEU A 229 7.61 -0.11 -13.99
N GLY A 230 7.09 -1.09 -14.74
CA GLY A 230 5.85 -0.89 -15.49
C GLY A 230 5.65 -1.92 -16.60
N TRP A 231 4.74 -1.63 -17.52
CA TRP A 231 4.40 -2.48 -18.65
C TRP A 231 4.94 -1.94 -19.97
N GLY A 232 5.45 -2.83 -20.79
CA GLY A 232 5.69 -2.61 -22.21
C GLY A 232 4.92 -3.61 -23.06
N LYS A 233 4.69 -3.30 -24.32
CA LYS A 233 4.09 -4.24 -25.27
C LYS A 233 5.03 -4.44 -26.46
N LEU A 234 5.58 -5.65 -26.59
CA LEU A 234 6.50 -6.01 -27.65
C LEU A 234 5.74 -6.43 -28.91
N ALA A 235 6.08 -5.84 -30.03
CA ALA A 235 5.60 -6.23 -31.35
C ALA A 235 6.59 -5.80 -32.43
N GLY A 236 7.00 -6.73 -33.29
CA GLY A 236 7.90 -6.44 -34.43
C GLY A 236 9.25 -5.87 -33.99
N GLY A 237 9.85 -6.40 -32.92
CA GLY A 237 11.15 -5.92 -32.42
C GLY A 237 11.10 -4.56 -31.68
N ILE A 238 9.90 -3.99 -31.48
CA ILE A 238 9.72 -2.71 -30.79
C ILE A 238 8.91 -2.92 -29.52
N LEU A 239 9.52 -2.59 -28.40
CA LEU A 239 8.86 -2.54 -27.10
C LEU A 239 8.19 -1.18 -26.91
N LYS A 240 6.87 -1.14 -27.09
CA LYS A 240 6.06 0.07 -26.92
C LYS A 240 5.93 0.40 -25.42
N ASN A 241 6.15 1.66 -25.10
CA ASN A 241 6.16 2.15 -23.73
C ASN A 241 4.76 2.38 -23.19
N HIS A 242 4.38 1.67 -22.13
CA HIS A 242 3.14 1.83 -21.37
C HIS A 242 3.36 2.44 -19.96
N TYR A 243 4.53 3.03 -19.72
CA TYR A 243 4.80 3.78 -18.50
C TYR A 243 3.89 5.02 -18.42
N PRO A 244 3.27 5.31 -17.26
CA PRO A 244 2.29 6.38 -17.17
C PRO A 244 2.84 7.74 -17.58
N LYS A 245 2.11 8.47 -18.42
CA LYS A 245 2.55 9.77 -18.92
C LYS A 245 2.88 10.76 -17.80
N GLY A 246 2.07 10.77 -16.72
CA GLY A 246 2.28 11.65 -15.57
C GLY A 246 3.50 11.34 -14.70
N LEU A 247 4.14 10.17 -14.90
CA LEU A 247 5.36 9.78 -14.20
C LEU A 247 6.63 9.93 -15.04
N ARG A 248 6.48 10.30 -16.33
CA ARG A 248 7.62 10.47 -17.25
C ARG A 248 8.41 11.70 -16.84
N LYS A 249 9.74 11.55 -16.82
CA LYS A 249 10.62 12.72 -16.66
C LYS A 249 10.77 13.37 -18.05
N THR A 250 10.37 14.62 -18.17
CA THR A 250 10.81 15.49 -19.28
C THR A 250 12.24 15.90 -18.98
N MET A 251 13.18 15.53 -19.86
CA MET A 251 14.51 16.15 -19.87
C MET A 251 14.42 17.56 -20.39
#